data_f4c22275dfce5b1fbb0b7b664e7bd8c5
#
_entry.id   f4c22275dfce5b1fbb0b7b664e7bd8c5
#
_cell.length_a   1.000
_cell.length_b   1.000
_cell.length_c   1.000
_cell.angle_alpha   90.00
_cell.angle_beta   90.00
_cell.angle_gamma   90.00
#
_symmetry.space_group_name_H-M   'P 1'
#
loop_
_entity.id
_entity.type
_entity.pdbx_description
1 polymer ?
#
loop_
_entity_poly.entity_id
_entity_poly.type
_entity_poly.pdbx_seq_one_letter_code
_entity_poly.pdbx_strand_id
1 'polypeptide(L)'
;ITEAKNGDKEAFVRLIRMNKQSLYKTAWIYLRDEQDIADALQNTILSCYENIQRLREPKYFKTWLMRILINECKDILHQKNHAAELDDFAEGVHCEELNLCEWKQLLLCLDEESRKIVELYYFDEFSVKEISALLEMNSNTVSTKLSRARAKLKKVIRR
;
A
#
# COMPACT_ATOMS: atom_id res chain seq x y z
N ILE A 1 -17.41 -8.72 -6.02
CA ILE A 1 -16.78 -7.94 -7.10
C ILE A 1 -17.75 -7.78 -8.27
N THR A 2 -18.32 -8.86 -8.77
CA THR A 2 -19.24 -8.84 -9.91
C THR A 2 -20.46 -7.94 -9.67
N GLU A 3 -21.07 -7.99 -8.50
CA GLU A 3 -22.18 -7.11 -8.11
C GLU A 3 -21.77 -5.63 -8.12
N ALA A 4 -20.62 -5.32 -7.55
CA ALA A 4 -20.07 -3.96 -7.55
C ALA A 4 -19.80 -3.44 -8.98
N LYS A 5 -19.30 -4.30 -9.88
CA LYS A 5 -19.16 -3.98 -11.31
C LYS A 5 -20.49 -3.69 -12.00
N ASN A 6 -21.55 -4.33 -11.56
CA ASN A 6 -22.90 -4.13 -12.09
C ASN A 6 -23.63 -2.92 -11.48
N GLY A 7 -22.94 -2.13 -10.68
CA GLY A 7 -23.45 -0.89 -10.12
C GLY A 7 -24.08 -1.00 -8.73
N ASP A 8 -23.97 -2.15 -8.07
CA ASP A 8 -24.40 -2.30 -6.68
C ASP A 8 -23.47 -1.52 -5.74
N LYS A 9 -23.99 -0.43 -5.20
CA LYS A 9 -23.26 0.47 -4.31
C LYS A 9 -22.91 -0.19 -2.98
N GLU A 10 -23.80 -1.01 -2.43
CA GLU A 10 -23.55 -1.69 -1.16
C GLU A 10 -22.48 -2.77 -1.32
N ALA A 11 -22.51 -3.50 -2.41
CA ALA A 11 -21.46 -4.46 -2.76
C ALA A 11 -20.09 -3.76 -2.92
N PHE A 12 -20.05 -2.57 -3.54
CA PHE A 12 -18.84 -1.77 -3.65
C PHE A 12 -18.33 -1.34 -2.28
N VAL A 13 -19.19 -0.81 -1.41
CA VAL A 13 -18.80 -0.38 -0.05
C VAL A 13 -18.25 -1.57 0.75
N ARG A 14 -18.90 -2.74 0.70
CA ARG A 14 -18.38 -3.96 1.34
C ARG A 14 -16.98 -4.33 0.81
N LEU A 15 -16.79 -4.26 -0.49
CA LEU A 15 -15.53 -4.58 -1.14
C LEU A 15 -14.38 -3.65 -0.69
N ILE A 16 -14.64 -2.35 -0.59
CA ILE A 16 -13.66 -1.38 -0.07
C ILE A 16 -13.37 -1.63 1.41
N ARG A 17 -14.39 -1.88 2.24
CA ARG A 17 -14.19 -2.17 3.67
C ARG A 17 -13.31 -3.40 3.91
N MET A 18 -13.46 -4.45 3.10
CA MET A 18 -12.62 -5.66 3.19
C MET A 18 -11.14 -5.37 2.89
N ASN A 19 -10.85 -4.35 2.09
CA ASN A 19 -9.49 -3.98 1.71
C ASN A 19 -8.93 -2.77 2.49
N LYS A 20 -9.72 -2.14 3.37
CA LYS A 20 -9.36 -0.89 4.05
C LYS A 20 -8.03 -0.96 4.78
N GLN A 21 -7.79 -2.02 5.54
CA GLN A 21 -6.56 -2.18 6.32
C GLN A 21 -5.33 -2.35 5.42
N SER A 22 -5.46 -3.14 4.36
CA SER A 22 -4.43 -3.34 3.35
C SER A 22 -4.06 -2.02 2.65
N LEU A 23 -5.08 -1.27 2.22
CA LEU A 23 -4.88 0.05 1.60
C LEU A 23 -4.18 1.03 2.55
N TYR A 24 -4.61 1.13 3.80
CA TYR A 24 -4.00 2.02 4.79
C TYR A 24 -2.52 1.67 5.04
N LYS A 25 -2.21 0.40 5.27
CA LYS A 25 -0.83 -0.06 5.52
C LYS A 25 0.10 0.27 4.36
N THR A 26 -0.33 0.00 3.13
CA THR A 26 0.47 0.33 1.95
C THR A 26 0.64 1.84 1.80
N ALA A 27 -0.43 2.63 1.94
CA ALA A 27 -0.35 4.09 1.87
C ALA A 27 0.62 4.66 2.92
N TRP A 28 0.58 4.14 4.15
CA TRP A 28 1.46 4.56 5.23
C TRP A 28 2.96 4.34 4.92
N ILE A 29 3.30 3.26 4.24
CA ILE A 29 4.70 2.99 3.84
C ILE A 29 5.20 4.05 2.86
N TYR A 30 4.32 4.55 1.99
CA TYR A 30 4.70 5.57 1.00
C TYR A 30 4.71 6.98 1.57
N LEU A 31 3.69 7.37 2.34
CA LEU A 31 3.38 8.77 2.64
C LEU A 31 3.70 9.18 4.07
N ARG A 32 3.45 8.32 5.04
CA ARG A 32 3.65 8.54 6.48
C ARG A 32 2.86 9.67 7.14
N ASP A 33 2.41 10.64 6.39
CA ASP A 33 1.56 11.73 6.85
C ASP A 33 0.09 11.31 6.78
N GLU A 34 -0.66 11.48 7.86
CA GLU A 34 -2.05 10.99 7.95
C GLU A 34 -3.00 11.73 6.98
N GLN A 35 -2.76 13.02 6.73
CA GLN A 35 -3.57 13.78 5.77
C GLN A 35 -3.34 13.28 4.35
N ASP A 36 -2.09 13.05 3.97
CA ASP A 36 -1.75 12.51 2.65
C ASP A 36 -2.30 11.09 2.46
N ILE A 37 -2.23 10.26 3.52
CA ILE A 37 -2.82 8.92 3.51
C ILE A 37 -4.32 9.00 3.28
N ALA A 38 -5.02 9.87 4.00
CA ALA A 38 -6.46 10.08 3.84
C ALA A 38 -6.79 10.52 2.41
N ASP A 39 -6.03 11.44 1.85
CA ASP A 39 -6.22 11.95 0.48
C ASP A 39 -5.96 10.84 -0.56
N ALA A 40 -4.88 10.08 -0.41
CA ALA A 40 -4.57 8.94 -1.30
C ALA A 40 -5.67 7.87 -1.26
N LEU A 41 -6.19 7.53 -0.07
CA LEU A 41 -7.26 6.57 0.09
C LEU A 41 -8.56 7.05 -0.56
N GLN A 42 -8.92 8.31 -0.35
CA GLN A 42 -10.12 8.91 -0.94
C GLN A 42 -10.04 8.92 -2.46
N ASN A 43 -8.94 9.38 -3.03
CA ASN A 43 -8.71 9.38 -4.48
C ASN A 43 -8.74 7.96 -5.06
N THR A 44 -8.13 7.00 -4.36
CA THR A 44 -8.13 5.58 -4.75
C THR A 44 -9.56 5.03 -4.82
N ILE A 45 -10.39 5.32 -3.81
CA ILE A 45 -11.78 4.85 -3.74
C ILE A 45 -12.60 5.46 -4.88
N LEU A 46 -12.47 6.77 -5.14
CA LEU A 46 -13.14 7.45 -6.25
C LEU A 46 -12.73 6.87 -7.60
N SER A 47 -11.43 6.76 -7.84
CA SER A 47 -10.88 6.20 -9.08
C SER A 47 -11.33 4.73 -9.28
N CYS A 48 -11.36 3.95 -8.20
CA CYS A 48 -11.86 2.58 -8.22
C CYS A 48 -13.35 2.55 -8.59
N TYR A 49 -14.18 3.40 -7.97
CA TYR A 49 -15.62 3.45 -8.22
C TYR A 49 -15.93 3.80 -9.68
N GLU A 50 -15.25 4.80 -10.22
CA GLU A 50 -15.44 5.26 -11.60
C GLU A 50 -15.00 4.24 -12.65
N ASN A 51 -14.00 3.39 -12.31
CA ASN A 51 -13.35 2.51 -13.28
C ASN A 51 -13.57 1.02 -13.04
N ILE A 52 -14.29 0.61 -11.98
CA ILE A 52 -14.46 -0.81 -11.63
C ILE A 52 -15.10 -1.62 -12.76
N GLN A 53 -15.96 -1.02 -13.57
CA GLN A 53 -16.58 -1.64 -14.73
C GLN A 53 -15.56 -2.06 -15.80
N ARG A 54 -14.43 -1.37 -15.90
CA ARG A 54 -13.33 -1.65 -16.85
C ARG A 54 -12.45 -2.82 -16.42
N LEU A 55 -12.56 -3.28 -15.17
CA LEU A 55 -11.82 -4.44 -14.68
C LEU A 55 -12.31 -5.70 -15.44
N ARG A 56 -11.45 -6.28 -16.27
CA ARG A 56 -11.82 -7.45 -17.09
C ARG A 56 -12.07 -8.69 -16.24
N GLU A 57 -11.13 -9.00 -15.35
CA GLU A 57 -11.12 -10.22 -14.54
C GLU A 57 -11.24 -9.90 -13.05
N PRO A 58 -12.33 -10.30 -12.37
CA PRO A 58 -12.54 -10.07 -10.94
C PRO A 58 -11.41 -10.56 -10.04
N LYS A 59 -10.74 -11.66 -10.41
CA LYS A 59 -9.61 -12.22 -9.64
C LYS A 59 -8.42 -11.26 -9.47
N TYR A 60 -8.27 -10.29 -10.38
CA TYR A 60 -7.20 -9.30 -10.32
C TYR A 60 -7.61 -8.00 -9.62
N PHE A 61 -8.80 -7.95 -9.01
CA PHE A 61 -9.29 -6.74 -8.34
C PHE A 61 -8.31 -6.19 -7.31
N LYS A 62 -7.79 -7.04 -6.43
CA LYS A 62 -6.87 -6.61 -5.36
C LYS A 62 -5.59 -6.00 -5.95
N THR A 63 -4.98 -6.64 -6.93
CA THR A 63 -3.78 -6.13 -7.62
C THR A 63 -4.06 -4.83 -8.35
N TRP A 64 -5.22 -4.73 -9.00
CA TRP A 64 -5.65 -3.53 -9.70
C TRP A 64 -5.92 -2.37 -8.75
N LEU A 65 -6.63 -2.60 -7.65
CA LEU A 65 -6.90 -1.60 -6.61
C LEU A 65 -5.60 -1.10 -5.97
N MET A 66 -4.68 -2.02 -5.66
CA MET A 66 -3.38 -1.67 -5.09
C MET A 66 -2.52 -0.84 -6.05
N ARG A 67 -2.60 -1.11 -7.35
CA ARG A 67 -1.92 -0.30 -8.38
C ARG A 67 -2.45 1.14 -8.42
N ILE A 68 -3.77 1.33 -8.31
CA ILE A 68 -4.37 2.66 -8.22
C ILE A 68 -3.80 3.39 -7.00
N LEU A 69 -3.82 2.76 -5.82
CA LEU A 69 -3.31 3.35 -4.59
C LEU A 69 -1.83 3.75 -4.69
N ILE A 70 -0.98 2.86 -5.19
CA ILE A 70 0.46 3.13 -5.34
C ILE A 70 0.70 4.32 -6.26
N ASN A 71 -0.07 4.46 -7.34
CA ASN A 71 0.02 5.60 -8.24
C ASN A 71 -0.41 6.90 -7.54
N GLU A 72 -1.54 6.90 -6.80
CA GLU A 72 -1.97 8.06 -6.01
C GLU A 72 -0.90 8.48 -4.99
N CYS A 73 -0.28 7.52 -4.29
CA CYS A 73 0.81 7.81 -3.36
C CYS A 73 2.03 8.44 -4.07
N LYS A 74 2.41 7.92 -5.23
CA LYS A 74 3.52 8.47 -6.04
C LYS A 74 3.21 9.90 -6.49
N ASP A 75 1.99 10.16 -6.93
CA ASP A 75 1.56 11.48 -7.40
C ASP A 75 1.61 12.52 -6.27
N ILE A 76 1.14 12.17 -5.06
CA ILE A 76 1.25 13.02 -3.87
C ILE A 76 2.71 13.31 -3.53
N LEU A 77 3.59 12.29 -3.55
CA LEU A 77 5.03 12.47 -3.30
C LEU A 77 5.69 13.39 -4.34
N HIS A 78 5.32 13.25 -5.62
CA HIS A 78 5.84 14.12 -6.67
C HIS A 78 5.40 15.57 -6.47
N GLN A 79 4.14 15.81 -6.12
CA GLN A 79 3.62 17.15 -5.82
C GLN A 79 4.35 17.78 -4.62
N LYS A 80 4.59 17.00 -3.55
CA LYS A 80 5.33 17.47 -2.36
C LYS A 80 6.79 17.76 -2.65
N ASN A 81 7.46 16.94 -3.43
CA ASN A 81 8.86 17.19 -3.81
C ASN A 81 9.00 18.48 -4.64
N HIS A 82 8.02 18.81 -5.48
CA HIS A 82 7.98 20.10 -6.16
C HIS A 82 7.66 21.28 -5.21
N ALA A 83 6.92 21.04 -4.12
CA ALA A 83 6.63 22.05 -3.09
C ALA A 83 7.72 22.16 -2.03
N ALA A 84 8.45 21.07 -1.72
CA ALA A 84 9.51 21.01 -0.69
C ALA A 84 10.82 21.70 -1.10
N GLU A 85 10.94 22.18 -2.32
CA GLU A 85 11.94 23.22 -2.62
C GLU A 85 11.68 24.51 -1.86
N LEU A 86 10.61 24.61 -1.06
CA LEU A 86 10.13 25.79 -0.36
C LEU A 86 9.87 25.62 1.15
N ASP A 87 9.82 24.42 1.73
CA ASP A 87 9.62 24.30 3.20
C ASP A 87 9.98 22.94 3.79
N ASP A 88 10.69 22.99 4.93
CA ASP A 88 11.11 21.88 5.77
C ASP A 88 10.08 21.65 6.88
N PHE A 89 9.86 20.39 7.32
CA PHE A 89 9.12 19.90 8.49
C PHE A 89 7.74 19.24 8.31
N ALA A 90 7.68 17.94 8.70
CA ALA A 90 6.62 17.44 9.60
C ALA A 90 6.97 16.07 10.21
N GLU A 91 7.15 16.05 11.51
CA GLU A 91 7.05 14.86 12.36
C GLU A 91 5.64 14.79 12.97
N GLY A 92 5.09 13.59 13.10
CA GLY A 92 3.90 13.38 13.92
C GLY A 92 3.13 12.10 13.57
N VAL A 93 3.42 10.98 14.24
CA VAL A 93 2.64 9.75 14.12
C VAL A 93 1.77 9.59 15.36
N HIS A 94 0.45 9.77 15.22
CA HIS A 94 -0.53 9.28 16.19
C HIS A 94 -1.02 7.89 15.78
N CYS A 95 -0.79 6.91 16.65
CA CYS A 95 -1.14 5.51 16.43
C CYS A 95 -2.35 5.16 17.29
N GLU A 96 -3.54 5.01 16.69
CA GLU A 96 -4.78 4.70 17.43
C GLU A 96 -5.09 3.20 17.57
N GLU A 97 -4.32 2.28 16.95
CA GLU A 97 -4.50 0.84 17.11
C GLU A 97 -3.18 0.15 17.45
N LEU A 98 -3.13 -0.52 18.61
CA LEU A 98 -1.95 -1.22 19.15
C LEU A 98 -1.29 -2.17 18.15
N ASN A 99 -2.06 -2.93 17.39
CA ASN A 99 -1.54 -3.88 16.38
C ASN A 99 -0.84 -3.18 15.20
N LEU A 100 -1.29 -1.99 14.83
CA LEU A 100 -0.67 -1.18 13.78
C LEU A 100 0.66 -0.58 14.24
N CYS A 101 0.81 -0.26 15.53
CA CYS A 101 2.05 0.27 16.09
C CYS A 101 3.18 -0.75 16.08
N GLU A 102 2.91 -1.99 16.49
CA GLU A 102 3.91 -3.08 16.48
C GLU A 102 4.39 -3.38 15.06
N TRP A 103 3.45 -3.48 14.11
CA TRP A 103 3.77 -3.69 12.71
C TRP A 103 4.61 -2.53 12.12
N LYS A 104 4.25 -1.27 12.41
CA LYS A 104 5.04 -0.11 11.98
C LYS A 104 6.46 -0.16 12.53
N GLN A 105 6.64 -0.48 13.81
CA GLN A 105 7.96 -0.59 14.44
C GLN A 105 8.81 -1.70 13.82
N LEU A 106 8.23 -2.86 13.54
CA LEU A 106 8.93 -3.95 12.88
C LEU A 106 9.44 -3.56 11.49
N LEU A 107 8.63 -2.83 10.72
CA LEU A 107 9.02 -2.39 9.39
C LEU A 107 10.07 -1.27 9.38
N LEU A 108 10.14 -0.45 10.43
CA LEU A 108 11.14 0.63 10.53
C LEU A 108 12.58 0.15 10.53
N CYS A 109 12.85 -1.11 10.89
CA CYS A 109 14.20 -1.67 10.80
C CYS A 109 14.65 -1.97 9.36
N LEU A 110 13.72 -1.96 8.38
CA LEU A 110 13.99 -2.23 6.97
C LEU A 110 14.20 -0.92 6.19
N ASP A 111 14.92 -1.02 5.07
CA ASP A 111 14.93 0.05 4.07
C ASP A 111 13.57 0.19 3.38
N GLU A 112 13.32 1.32 2.73
CA GLU A 112 12.03 1.66 2.15
C GLU A 112 11.53 0.65 1.12
N GLU A 113 12.38 0.18 0.22
CA GLU A 113 11.98 -0.81 -0.79
C GLU A 113 11.67 -2.17 -0.15
N SER A 114 12.48 -2.59 0.83
CA SER A 114 12.24 -3.83 1.56
C SER A 114 10.94 -3.78 2.37
N ARG A 115 10.56 -2.62 2.93
CA ARG A 115 9.26 -2.44 3.60
C ARG A 115 8.10 -2.67 2.64
N LYS A 116 8.13 -2.04 1.46
CA LYS A 116 7.11 -2.20 0.42
C LYS A 116 6.94 -3.67 0.01
N ILE A 117 8.06 -4.37 -0.19
CA ILE A 117 8.06 -5.78 -0.57
C ILE A 117 7.49 -6.66 0.55
N VAL A 118 7.93 -6.45 1.79
CA VAL A 118 7.47 -7.23 2.96
C VAL A 118 5.97 -7.03 3.20
N GLU A 119 5.50 -5.80 3.11
CA GLU A 119 4.07 -5.48 3.25
C GLU A 119 3.24 -6.23 2.20
N LEU A 120 3.55 -6.06 0.94
CA LEU A 120 2.82 -6.68 -0.16
C LEU A 120 2.88 -8.21 -0.11
N TYR A 121 3.99 -8.79 0.35
CA TYR A 121 4.14 -10.23 0.42
C TYR A 121 3.44 -10.88 1.61
N TYR A 122 3.63 -10.33 2.83
CA TYR A 122 3.16 -10.99 4.07
C TYR A 122 1.77 -10.53 4.51
N PHE A 123 1.42 -9.27 4.28
CA PHE A 123 0.13 -8.74 4.72
C PHE A 123 -0.90 -8.74 3.60
N ASP A 124 -0.47 -8.49 2.37
CA ASP A 124 -1.36 -8.45 1.22
C ASP A 124 -1.37 -9.75 0.42
N GLU A 125 -0.49 -10.70 0.76
CA GLU A 125 -0.39 -12.04 0.14
C GLU A 125 -0.14 -12.01 -1.38
N PHE A 126 0.52 -10.96 -1.87
CA PHE A 126 0.93 -10.91 -3.27
C PHE A 126 2.11 -11.83 -3.56
N SER A 127 2.08 -12.49 -4.69
CA SER A 127 3.21 -13.26 -5.21
C SER A 127 4.37 -12.34 -5.60
N VAL A 128 5.60 -12.88 -5.63
CA VAL A 128 6.79 -12.15 -6.10
C VAL A 128 6.57 -11.54 -7.49
N LYS A 129 5.85 -12.25 -8.37
CA LYS A 129 5.55 -11.78 -9.72
C LYS A 129 4.61 -10.55 -9.72
N GLU A 130 3.59 -10.57 -8.87
CA GLU A 130 2.67 -9.42 -8.73
C GLU A 130 3.37 -8.22 -8.09
N ILE A 131 4.19 -8.45 -7.06
CA ILE A 131 5.01 -7.41 -6.43
C ILE A 131 5.98 -6.79 -7.44
N SER A 132 6.64 -7.63 -8.25
CA SER A 132 7.51 -7.20 -9.34
C SER A 132 6.78 -6.24 -10.31
N ALA A 133 5.55 -6.58 -10.68
CA ALA A 133 4.72 -5.75 -11.56
C ALA A 133 4.20 -4.47 -10.88
N LEU A 134 3.84 -4.54 -9.58
CA LEU A 134 3.35 -3.39 -8.82
C LEU A 134 4.43 -2.35 -8.54
N LEU A 135 5.63 -2.82 -8.18
CA LEU A 135 6.77 -1.95 -7.83
C LEU A 135 7.68 -1.63 -9.03
N GLU A 136 7.39 -2.17 -10.22
CA GLU A 136 8.20 -2.01 -11.42
C GLU A 136 9.66 -2.46 -11.21
N MET A 137 9.85 -3.57 -10.49
CA MET A 137 11.13 -4.14 -10.12
C MET A 137 11.34 -5.50 -10.77
N ASN A 138 12.60 -5.91 -10.95
CA ASN A 138 12.89 -7.26 -11.41
C ASN A 138 12.54 -8.30 -10.32
N SER A 139 11.95 -9.43 -10.72
CA SER A 139 11.53 -10.51 -9.80
C SER A 139 12.69 -11.08 -8.96
N ASN A 140 13.90 -11.17 -9.53
CA ASN A 140 15.09 -11.60 -8.80
C ASN A 140 15.47 -10.57 -7.72
N THR A 141 15.34 -9.28 -8.00
CA THR A 141 15.57 -8.21 -7.04
C THR A 141 14.55 -8.29 -5.90
N VAL A 142 13.27 -8.48 -6.20
CA VAL A 142 12.21 -8.67 -5.20
C VAL A 142 12.53 -9.88 -4.31
N SER A 143 12.87 -11.04 -4.89
CA SER A 143 13.21 -12.26 -4.15
C SER A 143 14.42 -12.06 -3.24
N THR A 144 15.47 -11.40 -3.73
CA THR A 144 16.69 -11.15 -2.96
C THR A 144 16.42 -10.19 -1.79
N LYS A 145 15.70 -9.10 -2.04
CA LYS A 145 15.31 -8.15 -0.98
C LYS A 145 14.40 -8.79 0.06
N LEU A 146 13.44 -9.61 -0.36
CA LEU A 146 12.57 -10.38 0.54
C LEU A 146 13.34 -11.33 1.43
N SER A 147 14.32 -12.06 0.88
CA SER A 147 15.19 -12.97 1.64
C SER A 147 16.03 -12.22 2.68
N ARG A 148 16.63 -11.09 2.30
CA ARG A 148 17.41 -10.25 3.22
C ARG A 148 16.54 -9.62 4.31
N ALA A 149 15.34 -9.14 3.96
CA ALA A 149 14.38 -8.60 4.91
C ALA A 149 13.95 -9.65 5.95
N ARG A 150 13.65 -10.89 5.50
CA ARG A 150 13.36 -12.02 6.41
C ARG A 150 14.46 -12.25 7.43
N ALA A 151 15.72 -12.29 6.97
CA ALA A 151 16.86 -12.50 7.86
C ALA A 151 16.98 -11.39 8.91
N LYS A 152 16.69 -10.14 8.52
CA LYS A 152 16.74 -8.98 9.39
C LYS A 152 15.61 -8.99 10.42
N LEU A 153 14.37 -9.22 9.99
CA LEU A 153 13.20 -9.33 10.87
C LEU A 153 13.33 -10.46 11.88
N LYS A 154 13.86 -11.63 11.46
CA LYS A 154 14.10 -12.77 12.34
C LYS A 154 15.07 -12.44 13.50
N LYS A 155 16.05 -11.57 13.26
CA LYS A 155 16.96 -11.10 14.31
C LYS A 155 16.26 -10.15 15.30
N VAL A 156 15.33 -9.34 14.84
CA VAL A 156 14.57 -8.40 15.70
C VAL A 156 13.55 -9.13 16.55
N ILE A 157 12.81 -10.08 15.99
CA ILE A 157 11.76 -10.84 16.69
C ILE A 157 12.33 -11.80 17.75
N ARG A 158 13.58 -12.28 17.57
CA ARG A 158 14.25 -13.17 18.53
C ARG A 158 14.90 -12.45 19.73
N ARG A 159 14.88 -11.15 19.75
CA ARG A 159 15.37 -10.32 20.87
C ARG A 159 14.24 -9.98 21.83
#